data_23ff34c20944b863f8f8c5dbc0cc9caf
#
_entry.id   23ff34c20944b863f8f8c5dbc0cc9caf
#
_cell.length_a   1.000
_cell.length_b   1.000
_cell.length_c   1.000
_cell.angle_alpha   90.00
_cell.angle_beta   90.00
_cell.angle_gamma   90.00
#
_symmetry.space_group_name_H-M   'P 1'
#
loop_
_entity.id
_entity.type
_entity.pdbx_description
1 polymer ?
#
loop_
_entity_poly.entity_id
_entity_poly.type
_entity_poly.pdbx_seq_one_letter_code
_entity_poly.pdbx_strand_id
1 'polypeptide(L)'
;KKISYIFLTEFNKSKFDKLIDINSNQVFVKPNFVSRKGEPSKGAHKRVFIFASRLEENKGIKLLLELWKLLPKDYCLHIYGDGTLKNFVEENVKENISFYGFTPQKTIFEDLSTATALVFPSIWYEGFPMILAEAMAIGCPVVSTNIGNAGDILVNSKGGTTFEPDKPDTFINAIEDVLQNNKIYQKNALAYYSETLSKDKNYVLQNDIYEHLFGGG
;
A
#
# COMPACT_ATOMS: atom_id res chain seq x y z
N LYS A 1 20.72 -8.94 29.68
CA LYS A 1 20.06 -9.54 28.49
C LYS A 1 20.33 -8.65 27.31
N LYS A 2 20.83 -9.22 26.20
CA LYS A 2 20.91 -8.51 24.94
C LYS A 2 19.51 -8.49 24.33
N ILE A 3 19.04 -7.33 23.89
CA ILE A 3 17.74 -7.14 23.21
C ILE A 3 18.05 -6.84 21.76
N SER A 4 17.38 -7.54 20.85
CA SER A 4 17.45 -7.25 19.42
C SER A 4 16.10 -6.73 18.94
N TYR A 5 16.14 -5.81 17.98
CA TYR A 5 14.96 -5.13 17.46
C TYR A 5 14.79 -5.49 15.99
N ILE A 6 13.54 -5.81 15.61
CA ILE A 6 13.15 -6.03 14.22
C ILE A 6 12.08 -5.01 13.86
N PHE A 7 12.40 -4.13 12.93
CA PHE A 7 11.49 -3.13 12.40
C PHE A 7 10.87 -3.61 11.07
N LEU A 8 9.66 -3.17 10.79
CA LEU A 8 8.98 -3.55 9.55
C LEU A 8 9.45 -2.74 8.33
N THR A 9 10.03 -1.55 8.57
CA THR A 9 10.53 -0.65 7.51
C THR A 9 11.72 0.17 8.02
N GLU A 10 12.51 0.71 7.11
CA GLU A 10 13.57 1.67 7.44
C GLU A 10 12.99 2.95 8.05
N PHE A 11 11.79 3.38 7.59
CA PHE A 11 11.09 4.51 8.18
C PHE A 11 10.81 4.29 9.67
N ASN A 12 10.28 3.12 10.06
CA ASN A 12 10.04 2.81 11.47
C ASN A 12 11.34 2.81 12.27
N LYS A 13 12.39 2.17 11.74
CA LYS A 13 13.71 2.16 12.35
C LYS A 13 14.22 3.58 12.61
N SER A 14 14.19 4.44 11.59
CA SER A 14 14.67 5.83 11.67
C SER A 14 13.96 6.69 12.73
N LYS A 15 12.72 6.35 13.07
CA LYS A 15 11.99 7.02 14.16
C LYS A 15 12.48 6.59 15.52
N PHE A 16 12.83 5.31 15.68
CA PHE A 16 13.39 4.77 16.93
C PHE A 16 14.84 5.19 17.16
N ASP A 17 15.67 5.26 16.10
CA ASP A 17 17.06 5.71 16.19
C ASP A 17 17.20 7.12 16.81
N LYS A 18 16.15 7.95 16.72
CA LYS A 18 16.09 9.28 17.33
C LYS A 18 15.69 9.27 18.81
N LEU A 19 15.16 8.17 19.31
CA LEU A 19 14.60 8.06 20.66
C LEU A 19 15.46 7.21 21.58
N ILE A 20 16.19 6.24 21.05
CA ILE A 20 16.91 5.24 21.81
C ILE A 20 18.27 5.01 21.14
N ASP A 21 19.34 5.04 21.94
CA ASP A 21 20.67 4.63 21.50
C ASP A 21 20.68 3.09 21.35
N ILE A 22 20.49 2.61 20.12
CA ILE A 22 20.41 1.19 19.82
C ILE A 22 21.71 0.74 19.16
N ASN A 23 22.32 -0.30 19.71
CA ASN A 23 23.49 -0.92 19.09
C ASN A 23 23.11 -1.47 17.69
N SER A 24 23.75 -0.97 16.65
CA SER A 24 23.46 -1.29 15.25
C SER A 24 23.53 -2.79 14.93
N ASN A 25 24.37 -3.57 15.66
CA ASN A 25 24.49 -5.01 15.49
C ASN A 25 23.29 -5.82 16.03
N GLN A 26 22.30 -5.15 16.60
CA GLN A 26 21.09 -5.78 17.15
C GLN A 26 19.81 -5.21 16.53
N VAL A 27 19.95 -4.51 15.41
CA VAL A 27 18.82 -3.86 14.72
C VAL A 27 18.70 -4.42 13.32
N PHE A 28 17.52 -4.92 13.01
CA PHE A 28 17.18 -5.51 11.72
C PHE A 28 15.94 -4.86 11.16
N VAL A 29 15.83 -4.82 9.85
CA VAL A 29 14.60 -4.45 9.14
C VAL A 29 14.10 -5.67 8.40
N LYS A 30 12.89 -6.10 8.73
CA LYS A 30 12.22 -7.24 8.12
C LYS A 30 10.76 -6.91 7.87
N PRO A 31 10.37 -6.62 6.62
CA PRO A 31 9.00 -6.30 6.28
C PRO A 31 8.07 -7.50 6.50
N ASN A 32 6.78 -7.23 6.61
CA ASN A 32 5.78 -8.27 6.49
C ASN A 32 5.81 -8.86 5.07
N PHE A 33 5.37 -10.09 4.94
CA PHE A 33 5.28 -10.77 3.65
C PHE A 33 3.82 -11.01 3.23
N VAL A 34 3.65 -11.22 1.95
CA VAL A 34 2.37 -11.61 1.35
C VAL A 34 2.57 -12.87 0.53
N SER A 35 1.66 -13.83 0.68
CA SER A 35 1.57 -14.94 -0.28
C SER A 35 0.71 -14.50 -1.46
N ARG A 36 1.29 -14.50 -2.66
CA ARG A 36 0.53 -14.17 -3.87
C ARG A 36 -0.65 -15.12 -4.03
N LYS A 37 -1.84 -14.55 -4.22
CA LYS A 37 -3.07 -15.29 -4.51
C LYS A 37 -3.56 -14.86 -5.89
N GLY A 38 -3.37 -15.70 -6.89
CA GLY A 38 -3.77 -15.44 -8.27
C GLY A 38 -2.62 -15.04 -9.20
N GLU A 39 -2.97 -14.84 -10.46
CA GLU A 39 -2.03 -14.42 -11.50
C GLU A 39 -1.76 -12.92 -11.41
N PRO A 40 -0.56 -12.48 -11.83
CA PRO A 40 -0.26 -11.07 -11.95
C PRO A 40 -1.25 -10.37 -12.89
N SER A 41 -1.50 -9.08 -12.61
CA SER A 41 -2.35 -8.26 -13.46
C SER A 41 -1.89 -8.31 -14.92
N LYS A 42 -2.83 -8.54 -15.83
CA LYS A 42 -2.58 -8.54 -17.29
C LYS A 42 -2.62 -7.15 -17.91
N GLY A 43 -2.73 -6.13 -17.09
CA GLY A 43 -2.84 -4.73 -17.46
C GLY A 43 -4.21 -4.14 -17.15
N ALA A 44 -4.23 -2.88 -16.80
CA ALA A 44 -5.48 -2.15 -16.57
C ALA A 44 -6.19 -1.92 -17.89
N HIS A 45 -7.43 -2.38 -17.99
CA HIS A 45 -8.24 -2.19 -19.18
C HIS A 45 -9.27 -1.07 -19.05
N LYS A 46 -9.44 -0.51 -17.85
CA LYS A 46 -10.47 0.49 -17.55
C LYS A 46 -9.90 1.46 -16.51
N ARG A 47 -10.36 2.70 -16.54
CA ARG A 47 -10.03 3.73 -15.54
C ARG A 47 -10.71 3.44 -14.19
N VAL A 48 -10.46 2.23 -13.65
CA VAL A 48 -11.00 1.74 -12.39
C VAL A 48 -9.92 1.81 -11.34
N PHE A 49 -10.24 2.46 -10.25
CA PHE A 49 -9.37 2.61 -9.08
C PHE A 49 -10.05 1.96 -7.88
N ILE A 50 -9.26 1.40 -6.99
CA ILE A 50 -9.76 0.66 -5.84
C ILE A 50 -9.30 1.31 -4.54
N PHE A 51 -10.22 1.50 -3.64
CA PHE A 51 -9.97 1.72 -2.22
C PHE A 51 -10.43 0.49 -1.46
N ALA A 52 -9.54 -0.10 -0.64
CA ALA A 52 -9.87 -1.24 0.19
C ALA A 52 -9.23 -1.09 1.58
N SER A 53 -10.05 -0.75 2.58
CA SER A 53 -9.60 -0.54 3.96
C SER A 53 -10.79 -0.52 4.92
N ARG A 54 -10.52 -0.47 6.23
CA ARG A 54 -11.53 -0.09 7.22
C ARG A 54 -12.00 1.34 6.92
N LEU A 55 -13.29 1.58 7.03
CA LEU A 55 -13.90 2.90 6.83
C LEU A 55 -13.78 3.73 8.11
N GLU A 56 -12.56 4.15 8.40
CA GLU A 56 -12.21 4.97 9.56
C GLU A 56 -11.59 6.31 9.12
N GLU A 57 -11.67 7.32 9.97
CA GLU A 57 -11.18 8.67 9.67
C GLU A 57 -9.72 8.66 9.19
N ASN A 58 -8.87 7.94 9.92
CA ASN A 58 -7.44 7.87 9.65
C ASN A 58 -7.07 7.14 8.35
N LYS A 59 -8.01 6.41 7.73
CA LYS A 59 -7.80 5.75 6.43
C LYS A 59 -8.05 6.66 5.23
N GLY A 60 -8.50 7.89 5.50
CA GLY A 60 -8.58 8.95 4.50
C GLY A 60 -9.72 8.81 3.50
N ILE A 61 -10.76 8.03 3.81
CA ILE A 61 -11.89 7.86 2.87
C ILE A 61 -12.61 9.17 2.59
N LYS A 62 -12.76 10.05 3.58
CA LYS A 62 -13.37 11.37 3.39
C LYS A 62 -12.52 12.23 2.46
N LEU A 63 -11.21 12.27 2.69
CA LEU A 63 -10.26 12.95 1.81
C LEU A 63 -10.37 12.41 0.37
N LEU A 64 -10.38 11.10 0.20
CA LEU A 64 -10.50 10.49 -1.12
C LEU A 64 -11.77 10.91 -1.84
N LEU A 65 -12.93 10.88 -1.18
CA LEU A 65 -14.20 11.26 -1.78
C LEU A 65 -14.24 12.74 -2.18
N GLU A 66 -13.61 13.62 -1.41
CA GLU A 66 -13.47 15.03 -1.80
C GLU A 66 -12.53 15.22 -3.00
N LEU A 67 -11.37 14.58 -3.00
CA LEU A 67 -10.43 14.64 -4.11
C LEU A 67 -11.00 14.00 -5.38
N TRP A 68 -11.82 12.95 -5.25
CA TRP A 68 -12.42 12.24 -6.39
C TRP A 68 -13.37 13.12 -7.21
N LYS A 69 -13.99 14.13 -6.58
CA LYS A 69 -14.85 15.11 -7.26
C LYS A 69 -14.10 15.97 -8.29
N LEU A 70 -12.78 16.05 -8.18
CA LEU A 70 -11.92 16.84 -9.07
C LEU A 70 -11.51 16.08 -10.35
N LEU A 71 -11.76 14.77 -10.38
CA LEU A 71 -11.38 13.92 -11.50
C LEU A 71 -12.51 13.82 -12.56
N PRO A 72 -12.16 13.47 -13.80
CA PRO A 72 -13.14 13.18 -14.85
C PRO A 72 -14.12 12.10 -14.44
N LYS A 73 -15.39 12.22 -14.88
CA LYS A 73 -16.46 11.31 -14.50
C LYS A 73 -16.33 9.89 -15.08
N ASP A 74 -15.50 9.67 -16.07
CA ASP A 74 -15.19 8.38 -16.64
C ASP A 74 -14.13 7.59 -15.83
N TYR A 75 -13.63 8.16 -14.74
CA TYR A 75 -12.80 7.47 -13.76
C TYR A 75 -13.70 6.86 -12.69
N CYS A 76 -13.64 5.55 -12.53
CA CYS A 76 -14.48 4.80 -11.60
C CYS A 76 -13.71 4.48 -10.31
N LEU A 77 -14.33 4.71 -9.16
CA LEU A 77 -13.81 4.34 -7.84
C LEU A 77 -14.65 3.19 -7.26
N HIS A 78 -14.00 2.07 -6.98
CA HIS A 78 -14.60 0.96 -6.25
C HIS A 78 -14.12 0.99 -4.80
N ILE A 79 -15.06 1.02 -3.85
CA ILE A 79 -14.79 1.12 -2.42
C ILE A 79 -15.18 -0.19 -1.75
N TYR A 80 -14.20 -0.79 -1.05
CA TYR A 80 -14.37 -2.01 -0.25
C TYR A 80 -14.01 -1.73 1.20
N GLY A 81 -14.83 -2.25 2.10
CA GLY A 81 -14.59 -2.16 3.54
C GLY A 81 -15.83 -1.92 4.37
N ASP A 82 -15.63 -1.88 5.67
CA ASP A 82 -16.65 -1.55 6.68
C ASP A 82 -16.00 -0.74 7.79
N GLY A 83 -16.81 -0.03 8.58
CA GLY A 83 -16.31 0.79 9.68
C GLY A 83 -17.25 1.91 10.06
N THR A 84 -16.79 2.80 10.93
CA THR A 84 -17.58 3.89 11.50
C THR A 84 -18.09 4.89 10.46
N LEU A 85 -17.41 5.00 9.30
CA LEU A 85 -17.77 5.90 8.21
C LEU A 85 -18.60 5.24 7.10
N LYS A 86 -19.18 4.04 7.33
CA LYS A 86 -19.98 3.34 6.33
C LYS A 86 -21.14 4.21 5.81
N ASN A 87 -21.96 4.73 6.69
CA ASN A 87 -23.11 5.56 6.31
C ASN A 87 -22.68 6.82 5.52
N PHE A 88 -21.57 7.44 5.95
CA PHE A 88 -20.99 8.56 5.21
C PHE A 88 -20.60 8.17 3.77
N VAL A 89 -20.02 7.00 3.57
CA VAL A 89 -19.67 6.51 2.22
C VAL A 89 -20.93 6.27 1.41
N GLU A 90 -21.94 5.59 1.96
CA GLU A 90 -23.23 5.31 1.30
C GLU A 90 -23.92 6.58 0.82
N GLU A 91 -23.91 7.65 1.61
CA GLU A 91 -24.47 8.95 1.28
C GLU A 91 -23.69 9.71 0.19
N ASN A 92 -22.42 9.36 -0.02
CA ASN A 92 -21.53 10.01 -0.98
C ASN A 92 -21.26 9.18 -2.27
N VAL A 93 -21.90 8.03 -2.42
CA VAL A 93 -21.86 7.24 -3.67
C VAL A 93 -22.51 8.04 -4.80
N LYS A 94 -21.84 8.06 -5.97
CA LYS A 94 -22.29 8.72 -7.19
C LYS A 94 -22.12 7.79 -8.41
N GLU A 95 -22.52 8.23 -9.59
CA GLU A 95 -22.46 7.42 -10.83
C GLU A 95 -21.11 6.72 -11.07
N ASN A 96 -19.99 7.38 -10.71
CA ASN A 96 -18.65 6.84 -10.90
C ASN A 96 -18.00 6.32 -9.61
N ILE A 97 -18.78 6.14 -8.55
CA ILE A 97 -18.32 5.60 -7.26
C ILE A 97 -19.23 4.44 -6.89
N SER A 98 -18.68 3.26 -6.74
CA SER A 98 -19.38 2.05 -6.31
C SER A 98 -18.89 1.60 -4.93
N PHE A 99 -19.82 1.38 -4.02
CA PHE A 99 -19.51 0.89 -2.68
C PHE A 99 -20.00 -0.56 -2.53
N TYR A 100 -19.10 -1.45 -2.19
CA TYR A 100 -19.35 -2.90 -2.08
C TYR A 100 -19.42 -3.41 -0.63
N GLY A 101 -19.14 -2.54 0.35
CA GLY A 101 -19.13 -2.93 1.75
C GLY A 101 -18.00 -3.91 2.10
N PHE A 102 -18.21 -4.68 3.16
CA PHE A 102 -17.28 -5.75 3.53
C PHE A 102 -17.28 -6.83 2.45
N THR A 103 -16.12 -7.09 1.90
CA THR A 103 -15.93 -8.00 0.76
C THR A 103 -14.79 -8.98 1.08
N PRO A 104 -14.95 -10.27 0.74
CA PRO A 104 -13.89 -11.25 0.92
C PRO A 104 -12.61 -10.85 0.19
N GLN A 105 -11.47 -11.05 0.83
CA GLN A 105 -10.15 -10.70 0.28
C GLN A 105 -9.92 -11.25 -1.14
N LYS A 106 -10.41 -12.44 -1.45
CA LYS A 106 -10.29 -13.06 -2.77
C LYS A 106 -10.89 -12.17 -3.86
N THR A 107 -12.10 -11.66 -3.65
CA THR A 107 -12.79 -10.76 -4.60
C THR A 107 -12.02 -9.45 -4.77
N ILE A 108 -11.53 -8.87 -3.67
CA ILE A 108 -10.71 -7.65 -3.74
C ILE A 108 -9.45 -7.88 -4.58
N PHE A 109 -8.81 -9.04 -4.44
CA PHE A 109 -7.65 -9.41 -5.26
C PHE A 109 -7.99 -9.56 -6.75
N GLU A 110 -9.13 -10.19 -7.06
CA GLU A 110 -9.61 -10.34 -8.43
C GLU A 110 -9.82 -8.96 -9.07
N ASP A 111 -10.45 -8.04 -8.36
CA ASP A 111 -10.68 -6.68 -8.85
C ASP A 111 -9.37 -5.86 -8.95
N LEU A 112 -8.48 -5.95 -7.97
CA LEU A 112 -7.15 -5.33 -8.04
C LEU A 112 -6.35 -5.82 -9.24
N SER A 113 -6.52 -7.09 -9.66
CA SER A 113 -5.79 -7.64 -10.80
C SER A 113 -6.14 -7.00 -12.14
N THR A 114 -7.27 -6.32 -12.23
CA THR A 114 -7.78 -5.64 -13.43
C THR A 114 -7.88 -4.12 -13.27
N ALA A 115 -7.66 -3.61 -12.05
CA ALA A 115 -7.71 -2.19 -11.75
C ALA A 115 -6.52 -1.42 -12.34
N THR A 116 -6.71 -0.14 -12.54
CA THR A 116 -5.64 0.80 -12.89
C THR A 116 -4.67 0.96 -11.73
N ALA A 117 -5.18 1.16 -10.53
CA ALA A 117 -4.38 1.28 -9.31
C ALA A 117 -5.22 1.07 -8.05
N LEU A 118 -4.53 0.68 -6.98
CA LEU A 118 -5.00 0.86 -5.61
C LEU A 118 -4.78 2.32 -5.22
N VAL A 119 -5.79 2.97 -4.62
CA VAL A 119 -5.65 4.29 -3.98
C VAL A 119 -5.63 4.11 -2.47
N PHE A 120 -4.56 4.55 -1.84
CA PHE A 120 -4.34 4.42 -0.40
C PHE A 120 -4.13 5.79 0.26
N PRO A 121 -5.21 6.50 0.57
CA PRO A 121 -5.19 7.88 1.04
C PRO A 121 -5.03 8.01 2.57
N SER A 122 -4.40 7.03 3.23
CA SER A 122 -4.23 7.05 4.69
C SER A 122 -3.53 8.33 5.14
N ILE A 123 -4.11 8.99 6.13
CA ILE A 123 -3.56 10.20 6.76
C ILE A 123 -2.84 9.87 8.08
N TRP A 124 -2.55 8.60 8.31
CA TRP A 124 -1.94 8.08 9.52
C TRP A 124 -0.62 7.36 9.23
N TYR A 125 0.28 7.33 10.21
CA TYR A 125 1.49 6.51 10.16
C TYR A 125 1.14 5.03 10.35
N GLU A 126 0.95 4.33 9.24
CA GLU A 126 0.71 2.88 9.26
C GLU A 126 1.96 2.14 9.74
N GLY A 127 1.78 1.06 10.51
CA GLY A 127 2.90 0.19 10.90
C GLY A 127 3.51 -0.52 9.69
N PHE A 128 2.65 -1.18 8.90
CA PHE A 128 2.94 -1.74 7.59
C PHE A 128 1.61 -1.97 6.85
N PRO A 129 1.33 -1.23 5.78
CA PRO A 129 0.05 -1.32 5.08
C PRO A 129 -0.02 -2.56 4.21
N MET A 130 -0.62 -3.65 4.73
CA MET A 130 -0.68 -4.95 4.06
C MET A 130 -1.31 -4.88 2.67
N ILE A 131 -2.34 -4.07 2.49
CA ILE A 131 -3.02 -3.92 1.18
C ILE A 131 -2.09 -3.40 0.08
N LEU A 132 -1.07 -2.58 0.42
CA LEU A 132 -0.04 -2.17 -0.53
C LEU A 132 0.79 -3.37 -0.98
N ALA A 133 1.26 -4.17 -0.02
CA ALA A 133 2.03 -5.39 -0.32
C ALA A 133 1.21 -6.38 -1.16
N GLU A 134 -0.07 -6.48 -0.87
CA GLU A 134 -1.04 -7.30 -1.61
C GLU A 134 -1.22 -6.79 -3.04
N ALA A 135 -1.40 -5.50 -3.25
CA ALA A 135 -1.47 -4.90 -4.58
C ALA A 135 -0.16 -5.15 -5.37
N MET A 136 1.00 -4.95 -4.75
CA MET A 136 2.30 -5.19 -5.38
C MET A 136 2.51 -6.67 -5.74
N ALA A 137 2.00 -7.61 -4.94
CA ALA A 137 2.11 -9.05 -5.20
C ALA A 137 1.44 -9.48 -6.52
N ILE A 138 0.44 -8.75 -6.97
CA ILE A 138 -0.26 -8.98 -8.23
C ILE A 138 0.09 -7.95 -9.31
N GLY A 139 1.01 -7.05 -9.03
CA GLY A 139 1.42 -6.00 -9.97
C GLY A 139 0.39 -4.90 -10.16
N CYS A 140 -0.51 -4.67 -9.21
CA CYS A 140 -1.38 -3.49 -9.23
C CYS A 140 -0.60 -2.27 -8.75
N PRO A 141 -0.49 -1.20 -9.56
CA PRO A 141 0.14 0.04 -9.14
C PRO A 141 -0.58 0.67 -7.94
N VAL A 142 0.13 1.52 -7.20
CA VAL A 142 -0.44 2.17 -6.02
C VAL A 142 -0.31 3.69 -6.12
N VAL A 143 -1.40 4.40 -5.81
CA VAL A 143 -1.41 5.84 -5.53
C VAL A 143 -1.64 6.03 -4.05
N SER A 144 -0.69 6.61 -3.32
CA SER A 144 -0.78 6.76 -1.87
C SER A 144 -0.47 8.19 -1.43
N THR A 145 -0.89 8.55 -0.23
CA THR A 145 -0.30 9.72 0.43
C THR A 145 1.19 9.50 0.64
N ASN A 146 1.96 10.58 0.69
CA ASN A 146 3.40 10.56 0.98
C ASN A 146 3.70 10.39 2.48
N ILE A 147 2.74 9.89 3.28
CA ILE A 147 2.82 9.79 4.73
C ILE A 147 3.40 8.44 5.16
N GLY A 148 4.41 8.50 6.02
CA GLY A 148 4.92 7.35 6.77
C GLY A 148 5.38 6.19 5.89
N ASN A 149 5.08 4.98 6.32
CA ASN A 149 5.53 3.76 5.63
C ASN A 149 4.94 3.59 4.23
N ALA A 150 3.74 4.09 3.97
CA ALA A 150 3.14 3.99 2.64
C ALA A 150 3.95 4.79 1.60
N GLY A 151 4.30 6.03 1.93
CA GLY A 151 5.18 6.84 1.09
C GLY A 151 6.57 6.23 0.91
N ASP A 152 7.19 5.77 2.01
CA ASP A 152 8.52 5.15 1.99
C ASP A 152 8.55 3.88 1.10
N ILE A 153 7.56 3.00 1.22
CA ILE A 153 7.44 1.81 0.38
C ILE A 153 7.33 2.19 -1.10
N LEU A 154 6.55 3.22 -1.46
CA LEU A 154 6.42 3.63 -2.86
C LEU A 154 7.69 4.26 -3.43
N VAL A 155 8.41 5.05 -2.65
CA VAL A 155 9.71 5.59 -3.04
C VAL A 155 10.71 4.46 -3.33
N ASN A 156 10.77 3.46 -2.46
CA ASN A 156 11.71 2.35 -2.59
C ASN A 156 11.31 1.36 -3.68
N SER A 157 10.03 1.03 -3.80
CA SER A 157 9.53 0.06 -4.78
C SER A 157 9.42 0.61 -6.19
N LYS A 158 9.20 1.94 -6.32
CA LYS A 158 8.78 2.56 -7.60
C LYS A 158 7.58 1.83 -8.24
N GLY A 159 6.75 1.20 -7.41
CA GLY A 159 5.55 0.46 -7.82
C GLY A 159 4.29 1.32 -7.86
N GLY A 160 4.45 2.62 -7.88
CA GLY A 160 3.37 3.61 -7.88
C GLY A 160 3.89 5.00 -7.61
N THR A 161 2.99 5.91 -7.27
CA THR A 161 3.29 7.32 -7.03
C THR A 161 2.61 7.84 -5.77
N THR A 162 3.04 8.99 -5.27
CA THR A 162 2.52 9.58 -4.05
C THR A 162 1.92 10.96 -4.28
N PHE A 163 1.03 11.38 -3.38
CA PHE A 163 0.47 12.73 -3.35
C PHE A 163 0.49 13.32 -1.93
N GLU A 164 0.38 14.64 -1.82
CA GLU A 164 0.29 15.38 -0.57
C GLU A 164 -1.18 15.61 -0.22
N PRO A 165 -1.66 15.21 0.98
CA PRO A 165 -3.08 15.28 1.35
C PRO A 165 -3.68 16.69 1.32
N ASP A 166 -2.87 17.70 1.58
CA ASP A 166 -3.25 19.13 1.63
C ASP A 166 -3.11 19.85 0.28
N LYS A 167 -2.64 19.14 -0.78
CA LYS A 167 -2.44 19.70 -2.12
C LYS A 167 -3.20 18.89 -3.17
N PRO A 168 -4.46 19.23 -3.47
CA PRO A 168 -5.31 18.48 -4.42
C PRO A 168 -4.68 18.25 -5.80
N ASP A 169 -3.93 19.24 -6.32
CA ASP A 169 -3.28 19.11 -7.63
C ASP A 169 -2.29 17.94 -7.67
N THR A 170 -1.62 17.63 -6.53
CA THR A 170 -0.69 16.50 -6.47
C THR A 170 -1.42 15.17 -6.58
N PHE A 171 -2.66 15.07 -6.12
CA PHE A 171 -3.50 13.89 -6.30
C PHE A 171 -3.89 13.71 -7.77
N ILE A 172 -4.34 14.78 -8.44
CA ILE A 172 -4.68 14.74 -9.85
C ILE A 172 -3.47 14.29 -10.68
N ASN A 173 -2.30 14.89 -10.42
CA ASN A 173 -1.05 14.53 -11.09
C ASN A 173 -0.67 13.06 -10.83
N ALA A 174 -0.86 12.54 -9.62
CA ALA A 174 -0.58 11.15 -9.28
C ALA A 174 -1.51 10.17 -10.02
N ILE A 175 -2.78 10.51 -10.17
CA ILE A 175 -3.74 9.71 -10.95
C ILE A 175 -3.36 9.68 -12.43
N GLU A 176 -3.00 10.82 -13.01
CA GLU A 176 -2.58 10.91 -14.42
C GLU A 176 -1.24 10.18 -14.64
N ASP A 177 -0.29 10.33 -13.74
CA ASP A 177 0.99 9.65 -13.81
C ASP A 177 0.85 8.12 -13.78
N VAL A 178 -0.01 7.59 -12.89
CA VAL A 178 -0.24 6.14 -12.84
C VAL A 178 -0.95 5.61 -14.08
N LEU A 179 -1.75 6.42 -14.76
CA LEU A 179 -2.36 6.06 -16.03
C LEU A 179 -1.33 6.00 -17.17
N GLN A 180 -0.46 7.00 -17.24
CA GLN A 180 0.57 7.10 -18.28
C GLN A 180 1.67 6.05 -18.12
N ASN A 181 2.10 5.79 -16.89
CA ASN A 181 3.23 4.94 -16.55
C ASN A 181 2.82 3.55 -15.99
N ASN A 182 1.56 3.14 -16.17
CA ASN A 182 0.97 1.96 -15.55
C ASN A 182 1.84 0.68 -15.70
N LYS A 183 2.30 0.37 -16.91
CA LYS A 183 3.15 -0.82 -17.17
C LYS A 183 4.50 -0.78 -16.45
N ILE A 184 5.08 0.41 -16.28
CA ILE A 184 6.33 0.59 -15.54
C ILE A 184 6.09 0.31 -14.06
N TYR A 185 5.03 0.88 -13.50
CA TYR A 185 4.66 0.65 -12.10
C TYR A 185 4.29 -0.81 -11.82
N GLN A 186 3.57 -1.47 -12.72
CA GLN A 186 3.29 -2.92 -12.61
C GLN A 186 4.57 -3.74 -12.52
N LYS A 187 5.51 -3.52 -13.44
CA LYS A 187 6.80 -4.22 -13.45
C LYS A 187 7.57 -4.00 -12.15
N ASN A 188 7.65 -2.75 -11.70
CA ASN A 188 8.37 -2.39 -10.48
C ASN A 188 7.70 -2.98 -9.22
N ALA A 189 6.38 -2.95 -9.14
CA ALA A 189 5.61 -3.55 -8.06
C ALA A 189 5.89 -5.07 -7.94
N LEU A 190 5.86 -5.80 -9.07
CA LEU A 190 6.16 -7.23 -9.11
C LEU A 190 7.61 -7.53 -8.74
N ALA A 191 8.56 -6.72 -9.20
CA ALA A 191 9.97 -6.85 -8.86
C ALA A 191 10.17 -6.67 -7.34
N TYR A 192 9.65 -5.60 -6.78
CA TYR A 192 9.73 -5.32 -5.34
C TYR A 192 9.07 -6.42 -4.50
N TYR A 193 7.90 -6.90 -4.92
CA TYR A 193 7.27 -8.05 -4.27
C TYR A 193 8.21 -9.26 -4.25
N SER A 194 8.77 -9.63 -5.40
CA SER A 194 9.61 -10.81 -5.52
C SER A 194 10.91 -10.71 -4.71
N GLU A 195 11.49 -9.53 -4.64
CA GLU A 195 12.77 -9.27 -4.01
C GLU A 195 12.66 -8.98 -2.50
N THR A 196 11.48 -8.49 -2.04
CA THR A 196 11.35 -7.97 -0.68
C THR A 196 10.18 -8.56 0.09
N LEU A 197 8.99 -8.69 -0.55
CA LEU A 197 7.74 -8.97 0.14
C LEU A 197 7.25 -10.42 0.00
N SER A 198 7.94 -11.25 -0.79
CA SER A 198 7.55 -12.65 -0.96
C SER A 198 7.84 -13.47 0.29
N LYS A 199 7.05 -14.55 0.48
CA LYS A 199 7.24 -15.49 1.59
C LYS A 199 8.67 -16.06 1.62
N ASP A 200 9.22 -16.42 0.46
CA ASP A 200 10.54 -17.05 0.37
C ASP A 200 11.64 -16.07 0.80
N LYS A 201 11.57 -14.82 0.34
CA LYS A 201 12.52 -13.78 0.76
C LYS A 201 12.40 -13.46 2.24
N ASN A 202 11.18 -13.41 2.76
CA ASN A 202 10.95 -13.18 4.18
C ASN A 202 11.53 -14.32 5.04
N TYR A 203 11.41 -15.57 4.57
CA TYR A 203 11.97 -16.74 5.24
C TYR A 203 13.51 -16.70 5.26
N VAL A 204 14.15 -16.40 4.12
CA VAL A 204 15.61 -16.24 4.06
C VAL A 204 16.08 -15.17 5.03
N LEU A 205 15.46 -13.98 4.98
CA LEU A 205 15.81 -12.88 5.88
C LEU A 205 15.61 -13.23 7.37
N GLN A 206 14.58 -14.02 7.70
CA GLN A 206 14.36 -14.49 9.06
C GLN A 206 15.48 -15.42 9.53
N ASN A 207 15.93 -16.33 8.67
CA ASN A 207 17.04 -17.24 8.99
C ASN A 207 18.35 -16.48 9.14
N ASP A 208 18.66 -15.54 8.25
CA ASP A 208 19.87 -14.71 8.33
C ASP A 208 19.92 -13.94 9.67
N ILE A 209 18.78 -13.41 10.10
CA ILE A 209 18.68 -12.74 11.42
C ILE A 209 18.96 -13.73 12.55
N TYR A 210 18.41 -14.93 12.50
CA TYR A 210 18.64 -15.94 13.54
C TYR A 210 20.09 -16.45 13.54
N GLU A 211 20.69 -16.68 12.38
CA GLU A 211 22.11 -17.06 12.27
C GLU A 211 23.01 -15.96 12.85
N HIS A 212 22.73 -14.70 12.53
CA HIS A 212 23.47 -13.57 13.11
C HIS A 212 23.36 -13.52 14.64
N LEU A 213 22.18 -13.81 15.19
CA LEU A 213 21.93 -13.69 16.63
C LEU A 213 22.40 -14.90 17.43
N PHE A 214 22.38 -16.11 16.85
CA PHE A 214 22.58 -17.36 17.56
C PHE A 214 23.63 -18.27 16.95
N GLY A 215 24.11 -18.02 15.72
CA GLY A 215 25.06 -18.85 15.00
C GLY A 215 26.53 -18.65 15.39
N GLY A 216 26.83 -17.79 16.35
CA GLY A 216 28.19 -17.51 16.85
C GLY A 216 28.54 -18.31 18.11
N GLY A 217 28.26 -19.63 18.16
CA GLY A 217 28.65 -20.55 19.22
C GLY A 217 29.77 -21.46 18.77
#